data_c33642be84efacac7e9b17de69f86cbc
#
_entry.id   c33642be84efacac7e9b17de69f86cbc
#
_cell.length_a   1.000
_cell.length_b   1.000
_cell.length_c   1.000
_cell.angle_alpha   90.00
_cell.angle_beta   90.00
_cell.angle_gamma   90.00
#
_symmetry.space_group_name_H-M   'P 1'
#
loop_
_entity.id
_entity.type
_entity.pdbx_description
1 polymer ?
#
loop_
_entity_poly.entity_id
_entity_poly.type
_entity_poly.pdbx_seq_one_letter_code
_entity_poly.pdbx_strand_id
1 'polypeptide(L)'
;LLVVNVLFCLLWLFLKWKYLFVPLAVVLIGVNFIPRFIGLNSENDNIAEGSLRVMTYNVRNFQEGAQDDKSIAIRNKDSILFLVEKYAPDIVCLQEYASVKKSESCFHYIMVNKLGYKHFFAPDNMANYVRGSVIYSKYDISRSGTLFPMDKEYYSMAYADINVKKQKLRIYNVHLDSYMLSEEEKKEVEDIKEGQITSEQTSKSVLKKLMQTNKKQAQEVRELSNVINETEGSFLMVGDFNATPYSYTYQILTKGLKDSFVEKGSGFSGTHNFFAPKFRIDYVLASEKIGVESYKQEVFDYSDHNPVVVDFKIN
;
A
#
# COMPACT_ATOMS: atom_id res chain seq x y z
N LEU A 1 4.89 23.42 -4.46
CA LEU A 1 4.90 23.98 -5.83
C LEU A 1 3.57 24.67 -6.17
N LEU A 2 2.40 24.02 -6.00
CA LEU A 2 1.08 24.60 -6.30
C LEU A 2 0.82 25.91 -5.56
N VAL A 3 0.96 25.94 -4.22
CA VAL A 3 0.74 27.13 -3.39
C VAL A 3 1.59 28.31 -3.87
N VAL A 4 2.86 28.08 -4.18
CA VAL A 4 3.77 29.12 -4.69
C VAL A 4 3.26 29.66 -6.03
N ASN A 5 2.80 28.80 -6.92
CA ASN A 5 2.25 29.25 -8.22
C ASN A 5 0.92 29.98 -8.08
N VAL A 6 0.07 29.61 -7.12
CA VAL A 6 -1.15 30.40 -6.79
C VAL A 6 -0.78 31.78 -6.30
N LEU A 7 0.22 31.91 -5.43
CA LEU A 7 0.74 33.21 -4.98
C LEU A 7 1.29 34.03 -6.16
N PHE A 8 2.02 33.41 -7.08
CA PHE A 8 2.48 34.07 -8.31
C PHE A 8 1.32 34.46 -9.23
N CYS A 9 0.26 33.68 -9.33
CA CYS A 9 -0.95 34.08 -10.06
C CYS A 9 -1.54 35.37 -9.46
N LEU A 10 -1.69 35.43 -8.15
CA LEU A 10 -2.18 36.64 -7.46
C LEU A 10 -1.24 37.83 -7.69
N LEU A 11 0.06 37.65 -7.54
CA LEU A 11 1.04 38.70 -7.74
C LEU A 11 1.00 39.31 -9.17
N TRP A 12 0.95 38.44 -10.19
CA TRP A 12 0.95 38.89 -11.58
C TRP A 12 -0.35 39.50 -12.03
N LEU A 13 -1.50 39.17 -11.40
CA LEU A 13 -2.75 39.88 -11.62
C LEU A 13 -2.64 41.39 -11.32
N PHE A 14 -1.91 41.73 -10.26
CA PHE A 14 -1.77 43.14 -9.83
C PHE A 14 -0.60 43.86 -10.50
N LEU A 15 0.48 43.14 -10.86
CA LEU A 15 1.68 43.79 -11.43
C LEU A 15 1.69 43.78 -12.96
N LYS A 16 1.67 42.60 -13.57
CA LYS A 16 1.75 42.45 -15.04
C LYS A 16 1.00 41.18 -15.47
N TRP A 17 -0.26 41.31 -15.76
CA TRP A 17 -1.15 40.19 -16.10
C TRP A 17 -0.63 39.24 -17.20
N LYS A 18 0.24 39.74 -18.10
CA LYS A 18 0.87 38.92 -19.17
C LYS A 18 1.71 37.75 -18.62
N TYR A 19 2.25 37.86 -17.42
CA TYR A 19 3.04 36.79 -16.79
C TYR A 19 2.20 35.79 -15.97
N LEU A 20 0.89 36.04 -15.86
CA LEU A 20 -0.06 35.15 -15.20
C LEU A 20 -0.13 33.77 -15.85
N PHE A 21 0.01 33.67 -17.17
CA PHE A 21 -0.23 32.43 -17.91
C PHE A 21 0.69 31.27 -17.50
N VAL A 22 1.97 31.55 -17.13
CA VAL A 22 2.91 30.50 -16.75
C VAL A 22 2.53 29.86 -15.41
N PRO A 23 2.38 30.60 -14.29
CA PRO A 23 1.96 29.97 -13.03
C PRO A 23 0.55 29.39 -13.11
N LEU A 24 -0.37 29.99 -13.88
CA LEU A 24 -1.70 29.46 -14.10
C LEU A 24 -1.65 28.09 -14.81
N ALA A 25 -0.85 27.92 -15.84
CA ALA A 25 -0.66 26.63 -16.49
C ALA A 25 -0.13 25.56 -15.52
N VAL A 26 0.84 25.93 -14.68
CA VAL A 26 1.37 25.02 -13.62
C VAL A 26 0.26 24.64 -12.63
N VAL A 27 -0.57 25.58 -12.21
CA VAL A 27 -1.70 25.32 -11.31
C VAL A 27 -2.71 24.39 -11.96
N LEU A 28 -3.12 24.67 -13.22
CA LEU A 28 -4.09 23.85 -13.95
C LEU A 28 -3.62 22.40 -14.17
N ILE A 29 -2.33 22.22 -14.46
CA ILE A 29 -1.75 20.87 -14.56
C ILE A 29 -1.70 20.22 -13.16
N GLY A 30 -1.28 20.96 -12.15
CA GLY A 30 -1.05 20.46 -10.80
C GLY A 30 -2.32 20.08 -10.04
N VAL A 31 -3.44 20.75 -10.31
CA VAL A 31 -4.75 20.46 -9.68
C VAL A 31 -5.16 19.00 -9.89
N ASN A 32 -4.86 18.40 -11.05
CA ASN A 32 -5.18 17.01 -11.35
C ASN A 32 -4.45 15.99 -10.46
N PHE A 33 -3.40 16.41 -9.76
CA PHE A 33 -2.66 15.55 -8.84
C PHE A 33 -3.16 15.65 -7.39
N ILE A 34 -3.95 16.67 -7.05
CA ILE A 34 -4.46 16.89 -5.68
C ILE A 34 -5.24 15.66 -5.15
N PRO A 35 -6.18 15.06 -5.92
CA PRO A 35 -6.96 13.93 -5.42
C PRO A 35 -6.12 12.69 -5.04
N ARG A 36 -4.89 12.61 -5.53
CA ARG A 36 -3.97 11.51 -5.18
C ARG A 36 -3.41 11.61 -3.77
N PHE A 37 -3.51 12.79 -3.12
CA PHE A 37 -2.97 13.08 -1.79
C PHE A 37 -4.03 13.52 -0.79
N ILE A 38 -5.06 14.21 -1.28
CA ILE A 38 -6.13 14.75 -0.47
C ILE A 38 -7.44 14.20 -1.03
N GLY A 39 -8.06 13.30 -0.28
CA GLY A 39 -9.39 12.79 -0.59
C GLY A 39 -10.43 13.89 -0.38
N LEU A 40 -11.22 14.14 -1.41
CA LEU A 40 -12.25 15.17 -1.39
C LEU A 40 -13.64 14.59 -1.11
N ASN A 41 -13.72 13.29 -0.84
CA ASN A 41 -14.97 12.62 -0.55
C ASN A 41 -15.34 12.77 0.95
N SER A 42 -16.60 12.67 1.26
CA SER A 42 -17.07 12.47 2.64
C SER A 42 -16.92 10.98 3.01
N GLU A 43 -16.61 10.71 4.26
CA GLU A 43 -16.65 9.34 4.77
C GLU A 43 -18.06 8.75 4.57
N ASN A 44 -18.11 7.57 3.97
CA ASN A 44 -19.35 6.88 3.72
C ASN A 44 -19.39 5.60 4.58
N ASP A 45 -20.23 5.61 5.60
CA ASP A 45 -20.48 4.46 6.46
C ASP A 45 -21.63 3.57 5.96
N ASN A 46 -22.41 4.05 4.97
CA ASN A 46 -23.51 3.30 4.37
C ASN A 46 -22.97 2.39 3.27
N ILE A 47 -22.47 1.25 3.67
CA ILE A 47 -21.95 0.21 2.77
C ILE A 47 -23.09 -0.70 2.35
N ALA A 48 -23.20 -1.00 1.06
CA ALA A 48 -24.25 -1.86 0.56
C ALA A 48 -24.16 -3.28 1.17
N GLU A 49 -25.30 -3.89 1.46
CA GLU A 49 -25.33 -5.27 1.92
C GLU A 49 -24.70 -6.20 0.88
N GLY A 50 -23.77 -7.00 1.32
CA GLY A 50 -23.06 -7.95 0.48
C GLY A 50 -21.89 -7.35 -0.30
N SER A 51 -21.39 -6.16 0.03
CA SER A 51 -20.12 -5.66 -0.47
C SER A 51 -18.96 -6.54 -0.04
N LEU A 52 -17.92 -6.61 -0.85
CA LEU A 52 -16.69 -7.32 -0.55
C LEU A 52 -15.74 -6.39 0.20
N ARG A 53 -15.36 -6.73 1.42
CA ARG A 53 -14.39 -5.97 2.20
C ARG A 53 -13.00 -6.56 2.08
N VAL A 54 -12.04 -5.74 1.68
CA VAL A 54 -10.63 -6.11 1.53
C VAL A 54 -9.77 -5.22 2.43
N MET A 55 -8.84 -5.85 3.17
CA MET A 55 -7.86 -5.19 3.99
C MET A 55 -6.46 -5.46 3.46
N THR A 56 -5.62 -4.43 3.39
CA THR A 56 -4.18 -4.59 3.17
C THR A 56 -3.38 -3.93 4.29
N TYR A 57 -2.29 -4.58 4.71
CA TYR A 57 -1.46 -4.09 5.78
C TYR A 57 -0.04 -4.67 5.71
N ASN A 58 0.97 -3.82 5.56
CA ASN A 58 2.36 -4.22 5.80
C ASN A 58 2.58 -4.31 7.33
N VAL A 59 2.77 -5.51 7.84
CA VAL A 59 2.87 -5.79 9.28
C VAL A 59 4.30 -5.77 9.81
N ARG A 60 5.28 -5.51 8.94
CA ARG A 60 6.71 -5.40 9.29
C ARG A 60 7.15 -6.54 10.22
N ASN A 61 6.83 -7.77 9.88
CA ASN A 61 7.07 -8.95 10.73
C ASN A 61 6.66 -8.72 12.20
N PHE A 62 5.59 -7.94 12.45
CA PHE A 62 5.11 -7.54 13.78
C PHE A 62 6.16 -6.79 14.62
N GLN A 63 7.20 -6.23 13.98
CA GLN A 63 8.41 -5.67 14.61
C GLN A 63 9.21 -6.70 15.43
N GLU A 64 9.07 -7.99 15.11
CA GLU A 64 9.84 -9.05 15.75
C GLU A 64 11.33 -8.88 15.41
N GLY A 65 12.17 -8.75 16.46
CA GLY A 65 13.61 -8.50 16.32
C GLY A 65 14.04 -7.04 16.18
N ALA A 66 13.11 -6.08 16.09
CA ALA A 66 13.44 -4.65 16.08
C ALA A 66 13.86 -4.12 17.48
N GLN A 67 13.47 -4.83 18.54
CA GLN A 67 13.86 -4.58 19.93
C GLN A 67 14.00 -5.94 20.62
N ASP A 68 14.87 -6.04 21.60
CA ASP A 68 15.09 -7.27 22.41
C ASP A 68 13.84 -7.69 23.23
N ASP A 69 12.77 -6.93 23.15
CA ASP A 69 11.54 -7.15 23.91
C ASP A 69 10.47 -7.91 23.09
N LYS A 70 10.39 -9.22 23.34
CA LYS A 70 9.36 -10.08 22.71
C LYS A 70 7.91 -9.67 23.04
N SER A 71 7.69 -8.90 24.10
CA SER A 71 6.35 -8.43 24.48
C SER A 71 5.77 -7.49 23.45
N ILE A 72 6.61 -6.73 22.74
CA ILE A 72 6.20 -5.81 21.67
C ILE A 72 5.61 -6.59 20.49
N ALA A 73 6.29 -7.64 20.04
CA ALA A 73 5.79 -8.47 18.95
C ALA A 73 4.46 -9.16 19.28
N ILE A 74 4.30 -9.64 20.52
CA ILE A 74 3.04 -10.24 20.99
C ILE A 74 1.94 -9.20 20.99
N ARG A 75 2.16 -8.02 21.58
CA ARG A 75 1.19 -6.92 21.61
C ARG A 75 0.79 -6.49 20.18
N ASN A 76 1.74 -6.38 19.27
CA ASN A 76 1.46 -5.99 17.89
C ASN A 76 0.62 -7.05 17.18
N LYS A 77 0.91 -8.35 17.37
CA LYS A 77 0.10 -9.45 16.83
C LYS A 77 -1.33 -9.39 17.32
N ASP A 78 -1.54 -9.23 18.63
CA ASP A 78 -2.87 -9.16 19.24
C ASP A 78 -3.65 -7.93 18.76
N SER A 79 -2.98 -6.79 18.64
CA SER A 79 -3.60 -5.55 18.16
C SER A 79 -3.99 -5.63 16.69
N ILE A 80 -3.18 -6.28 15.84
CA ILE A 80 -3.51 -6.49 14.43
C ILE A 80 -4.66 -7.50 14.29
N LEU A 81 -4.70 -8.55 15.12
CA LEU A 81 -5.84 -9.47 15.17
C LEU A 81 -7.13 -8.73 15.57
N PHE A 82 -7.06 -7.86 16.58
CA PHE A 82 -8.19 -7.01 16.97
C PHE A 82 -8.69 -6.13 15.81
N LEU A 83 -7.79 -5.57 14.99
CA LEU A 83 -8.20 -4.82 13.81
C LEU A 83 -8.91 -5.70 12.78
N VAL A 84 -8.39 -6.90 12.53
CA VAL A 84 -9.03 -7.86 11.63
C VAL A 84 -10.43 -8.24 12.15
N GLU A 85 -10.59 -8.41 13.45
CA GLU A 85 -11.89 -8.67 14.08
C GLU A 85 -12.83 -7.46 13.97
N LYS A 86 -12.35 -6.27 14.30
CA LYS A 86 -13.10 -5.00 14.24
C LYS A 86 -13.66 -4.71 12.85
N TYR A 87 -12.85 -4.84 11.82
CA TYR A 87 -13.27 -4.56 10.44
C TYR A 87 -13.89 -5.75 9.74
N ALA A 88 -13.66 -6.96 10.26
CA ALA A 88 -14.17 -8.24 9.74
C ALA A 88 -14.05 -8.39 8.20
N PRO A 89 -12.88 -8.04 7.58
CA PRO A 89 -12.74 -8.11 6.13
C PRO A 89 -13.00 -9.52 5.61
N ASP A 90 -13.37 -9.63 4.35
CA ASP A 90 -13.55 -10.90 3.67
C ASP A 90 -12.21 -11.46 3.16
N ILE A 91 -11.31 -10.53 2.78
CA ILE A 91 -9.97 -10.83 2.28
C ILE A 91 -8.98 -9.95 3.03
N VAL A 92 -7.89 -10.55 3.52
CA VAL A 92 -6.77 -9.85 4.19
C VAL A 92 -5.48 -10.14 3.45
N CYS A 93 -4.84 -9.08 2.98
CA CYS A 93 -3.54 -9.10 2.30
C CYS A 93 -2.48 -8.51 3.23
N LEU A 94 -1.54 -9.34 3.67
CA LEU A 94 -0.46 -8.91 4.56
C LEU A 94 0.87 -8.92 3.81
N GLN A 95 1.70 -7.91 4.02
CA GLN A 95 3.07 -7.84 3.51
C GLN A 95 4.04 -7.91 4.69
N GLU A 96 5.27 -8.31 4.44
CA GLU A 96 6.31 -8.59 5.45
C GLU A 96 5.80 -9.50 6.59
N TYR A 97 4.99 -10.45 6.23
CA TYR A 97 4.37 -11.33 7.20
C TYR A 97 5.21 -12.56 7.48
N ALA A 98 5.32 -12.94 8.75
CA ALA A 98 5.83 -14.24 9.17
C ALA A 98 5.09 -14.75 10.41
N SER A 99 4.72 -16.01 10.42
CA SER A 99 4.08 -16.65 11.57
C SER A 99 4.35 -18.15 11.60
N VAL A 100 4.53 -18.70 12.80
CA VAL A 100 4.53 -20.14 13.00
C VAL A 100 3.11 -20.70 12.90
N LYS A 101 2.99 -22.03 12.65
CA LYS A 101 1.67 -22.69 12.47
C LYS A 101 1.21 -23.51 13.67
N LYS A 102 2.13 -23.96 14.50
CA LYS A 102 1.86 -25.05 15.47
C LYS A 102 1.31 -24.63 16.83
N SER A 103 1.22 -23.34 17.11
CA SER A 103 0.69 -22.85 18.40
C SER A 103 -0.71 -22.28 18.22
N GLU A 104 -1.63 -22.63 19.10
CA GLU A 104 -2.99 -22.07 19.12
C GLU A 104 -3.03 -20.56 19.39
N SER A 105 -1.94 -20.02 19.92
CA SER A 105 -1.75 -18.59 20.15
C SER A 105 -1.04 -17.87 19.00
N CYS A 106 -0.62 -18.60 17.95
CA CYS A 106 0.03 -17.92 16.83
C CYS A 106 -0.99 -17.24 15.92
N PHE A 107 -0.56 -16.14 15.30
CA PHE A 107 -1.39 -15.33 14.41
C PHE A 107 -2.06 -16.16 13.32
N HIS A 108 -1.29 -17.00 12.63
CA HIS A 108 -1.82 -17.85 11.55
C HIS A 108 -2.93 -18.80 12.04
N TYR A 109 -2.75 -19.46 13.17
CA TYR A 109 -3.76 -20.37 13.74
C TYR A 109 -5.06 -19.63 14.06
N ILE A 110 -4.94 -18.43 14.66
CA ILE A 110 -6.11 -17.61 15.01
C ILE A 110 -6.84 -17.16 13.74
N MET A 111 -6.14 -16.70 12.73
CA MET A 111 -6.75 -16.32 11.44
C MET A 111 -7.55 -17.47 10.84
N VAL A 112 -6.95 -18.66 10.74
CA VAL A 112 -7.56 -19.82 10.07
C VAL A 112 -8.66 -20.45 10.90
N ASN A 113 -8.42 -20.68 12.20
CA ASN A 113 -9.30 -21.52 13.02
C ASN A 113 -10.30 -20.72 13.87
N LYS A 114 -10.00 -19.46 14.22
CA LYS A 114 -10.89 -18.64 15.05
C LYS A 114 -11.62 -17.56 14.25
N LEU A 115 -10.94 -16.88 13.32
CA LEU A 115 -11.52 -15.77 12.55
C LEU A 115 -12.13 -16.22 11.20
N GLY A 116 -12.03 -17.48 10.85
CA GLY A 116 -12.75 -18.07 9.70
C GLY A 116 -12.06 -17.90 8.34
N TYR A 117 -10.80 -17.49 8.29
CA TYR A 117 -10.02 -17.41 7.03
C TYR A 117 -9.49 -18.80 6.64
N LYS A 118 -10.39 -19.69 6.29
CA LYS A 118 -10.07 -21.11 6.01
C LYS A 118 -9.20 -21.29 4.76
N HIS A 119 -9.21 -20.32 3.86
CA HIS A 119 -8.44 -20.35 2.62
C HIS A 119 -7.32 -19.30 2.70
N PHE A 120 -6.11 -19.68 2.33
CA PHE A 120 -4.99 -18.75 2.29
C PHE A 120 -3.95 -19.20 1.27
N PHE A 121 -3.17 -18.23 0.80
CA PHE A 121 -1.96 -18.45 0.04
C PHE A 121 -0.80 -17.67 0.66
N ALA A 122 0.35 -18.31 0.74
CA ALA A 122 1.61 -17.68 1.13
C ALA A 122 2.72 -18.15 0.20
N PRO A 123 3.59 -17.24 -0.30
CA PRO A 123 4.72 -17.60 -1.15
C PRO A 123 5.63 -18.64 -0.51
N ASP A 124 5.89 -18.50 0.78
CA ASP A 124 6.65 -19.45 1.58
C ASP A 124 5.73 -20.10 2.62
N ASN A 125 5.27 -21.30 2.30
CA ASN A 125 4.30 -22.07 3.09
C ASN A 125 4.91 -23.41 3.51
N MET A 126 5.76 -23.38 4.55
CA MET A 126 6.45 -24.56 5.09
C MET A 126 5.59 -25.28 6.13
N ALA A 127 6.01 -26.49 6.53
CA ALA A 127 5.30 -27.30 7.53
C ALA A 127 5.10 -26.57 8.88
N ASN A 128 6.03 -25.72 9.26
CA ASN A 128 6.07 -25.08 10.57
C ASN A 128 5.78 -23.57 10.56
N TYR A 129 5.83 -22.92 9.42
CA TYR A 129 5.62 -21.46 9.30
C TYR A 129 5.06 -21.05 7.94
N VAL A 130 4.54 -19.81 7.89
CA VAL A 130 4.10 -19.11 6.68
C VAL A 130 4.80 -17.75 6.64
N ARG A 131 5.20 -17.30 5.45
CA ARG A 131 5.94 -16.04 5.29
C ARG A 131 5.70 -15.41 3.91
N GLY A 132 5.90 -14.10 3.83
CA GLY A 132 5.87 -13.30 2.60
C GLY A 132 4.61 -12.46 2.44
N SER A 133 4.21 -12.18 1.22
CA SER A 133 2.95 -11.48 0.90
C SER A 133 1.78 -12.47 0.94
N VAL A 134 1.13 -12.56 2.09
CA VAL A 134 0.10 -13.57 2.37
C VAL A 134 -1.29 -13.04 2.04
N ILE A 135 -2.12 -13.88 1.43
CA ILE A 135 -3.53 -13.61 1.16
C ILE A 135 -4.37 -14.58 2.01
N TYR A 136 -5.16 -14.05 2.93
CA TYR A 136 -6.17 -14.78 3.67
C TYR A 136 -7.55 -14.49 3.10
N SER A 137 -8.41 -15.50 2.99
CA SER A 137 -9.75 -15.36 2.43
C SER A 137 -10.78 -16.20 3.21
N LYS A 138 -11.98 -15.64 3.41
CA LYS A 138 -13.16 -16.37 3.86
C LYS A 138 -13.79 -17.18 2.71
N TYR A 139 -13.51 -16.78 1.47
CA TYR A 139 -13.98 -17.43 0.25
C TYR A 139 -12.94 -18.42 -0.28
N ASP A 140 -13.42 -19.39 -1.06
CA ASP A 140 -12.57 -20.41 -1.68
C ASP A 140 -11.56 -19.82 -2.67
N ILE A 141 -10.31 -20.29 -2.59
CA ILE A 141 -9.22 -19.96 -3.51
C ILE A 141 -9.10 -21.11 -4.52
N SER A 142 -9.49 -20.85 -5.77
CA SER A 142 -9.44 -21.85 -6.84
C SER A 142 -8.05 -21.98 -7.50
N ARG A 143 -7.26 -20.93 -7.47
CA ARG A 143 -5.89 -20.88 -7.99
C ARG A 143 -5.09 -19.83 -7.25
N SER A 144 -3.82 -20.09 -7.03
CA SER A 144 -2.90 -19.12 -6.42
C SER A 144 -1.46 -19.39 -6.87
N GLY A 145 -0.60 -18.40 -6.69
CA GLY A 145 0.81 -18.53 -7.02
C GLY A 145 1.60 -17.27 -6.68
N THR A 146 2.92 -17.39 -6.82
CA THR A 146 3.86 -16.29 -6.74
C THR A 146 4.10 -15.77 -8.15
N LEU A 147 4.07 -14.45 -8.35
CA LEU A 147 4.28 -13.84 -9.68
C LEU A 147 5.75 -13.81 -10.05
N PHE A 148 6.61 -13.51 -9.08
CA PHE A 148 8.05 -13.43 -9.27
C PHE A 148 8.74 -14.24 -8.17
N PRO A 149 9.85 -14.95 -8.49
CA PRO A 149 10.63 -15.67 -7.50
C PRO A 149 11.11 -14.73 -6.40
N MET A 150 11.10 -15.23 -5.18
CA MET A 150 11.64 -14.50 -4.03
C MET A 150 13.16 -14.51 -4.07
N ASP A 151 13.78 -13.50 -4.67
CA ASP A 151 15.23 -13.32 -4.59
C ASP A 151 15.69 -12.84 -3.21
N LYS A 152 14.75 -12.33 -2.40
CA LYS A 152 14.99 -11.82 -1.03
C LYS A 152 13.83 -12.19 -0.10
N GLU A 153 14.16 -12.37 1.18
CA GLU A 153 13.29 -12.96 2.20
C GLU A 153 11.92 -12.28 2.42
N TYR A 154 11.72 -11.03 2.01
CA TYR A 154 10.53 -10.26 2.34
C TYR A 154 9.76 -9.69 1.14
N TYR A 155 10.35 -9.68 -0.06
CA TYR A 155 9.72 -9.11 -1.24
C TYR A 155 9.09 -10.20 -2.08
N SER A 156 7.78 -10.21 -2.14
CA SER A 156 7.06 -11.18 -2.93
C SER A 156 5.77 -10.59 -3.48
N MET A 157 5.42 -11.01 -4.68
CA MET A 157 4.13 -10.70 -5.25
C MET A 157 3.34 -12.01 -5.37
N ALA A 158 2.22 -12.06 -4.71
CA ALA A 158 1.32 -13.19 -4.69
C ALA A 158 0.03 -12.88 -5.45
N TYR A 159 -0.60 -13.92 -6.01
CA TYR A 159 -1.96 -13.81 -6.49
C TYR A 159 -2.83 -14.96 -5.99
N ALA A 160 -4.13 -14.69 -5.91
CA ALA A 160 -5.15 -15.70 -5.64
C ALA A 160 -6.39 -15.41 -6.49
N ASP A 161 -6.91 -16.44 -7.15
CA ASP A 161 -8.21 -16.43 -7.80
C ASP A 161 -9.27 -16.90 -6.79
N ILE A 162 -10.13 -16.01 -6.39
CA ILE A 162 -11.11 -16.20 -5.31
C ILE A 162 -12.53 -16.25 -5.91
N ASN A 163 -13.33 -17.19 -5.46
CA ASN A 163 -14.71 -17.34 -5.89
C ASN A 163 -15.64 -16.52 -4.99
N VAL A 164 -15.96 -15.29 -5.37
CA VAL A 164 -16.87 -14.40 -4.64
C VAL A 164 -18.25 -14.44 -5.30
N LYS A 165 -19.29 -14.92 -4.60
CA LYS A 165 -20.68 -14.94 -5.09
C LYS A 165 -20.83 -15.50 -6.52
N LYS A 166 -20.15 -16.60 -6.84
CA LYS A 166 -20.10 -17.24 -8.17
C LYS A 166 -19.34 -16.46 -9.25
N GLN A 167 -18.64 -15.41 -8.89
CA GLN A 167 -17.75 -14.67 -9.78
C GLN A 167 -16.30 -14.89 -9.38
N LYS A 168 -15.44 -15.00 -10.37
CA LYS A 168 -14.01 -15.14 -10.17
C LYS A 168 -13.39 -13.76 -10.05
N LEU A 169 -12.74 -13.51 -8.92
CA LEU A 169 -12.00 -12.29 -8.65
C LEU A 169 -10.53 -12.64 -8.41
N ARG A 170 -9.62 -12.01 -9.15
CA ARG A 170 -8.19 -12.16 -8.86
C ARG A 170 -7.73 -11.07 -7.90
N ILE A 171 -7.02 -11.48 -6.86
CA ILE A 171 -6.34 -10.58 -5.93
C ILE A 171 -4.84 -10.68 -6.19
N TYR A 172 -4.20 -9.55 -6.42
CA TYR A 172 -2.74 -9.40 -6.41
C TYR A 172 -2.34 -8.76 -5.10
N ASN A 173 -1.50 -9.45 -4.32
CA ASN A 173 -0.87 -8.89 -3.12
C ASN A 173 0.57 -8.53 -3.47
N VAL A 174 0.84 -7.24 -3.57
CA VAL A 174 2.08 -6.68 -4.10
C VAL A 174 2.93 -6.13 -2.97
N HIS A 175 4.22 -6.43 -3.00
CA HIS A 175 5.23 -5.78 -2.16
C HIS A 175 6.47 -5.53 -3.03
N LEU A 176 6.64 -4.29 -3.49
CA LEU A 176 7.77 -3.88 -4.32
C LEU A 176 9.01 -3.60 -3.48
N ASP A 177 10.18 -3.66 -4.11
CA ASP A 177 11.46 -3.37 -3.45
C ASP A 177 11.42 -2.02 -2.71
N SER A 178 11.89 -2.05 -1.46
CA SER A 178 12.03 -0.87 -0.60
C SER A 178 13.38 -0.19 -0.79
N TYR A 179 13.45 1.10 -0.46
CA TYR A 179 14.73 1.85 -0.44
C TYR A 179 15.71 1.34 0.60
N MET A 180 15.28 0.55 1.59
CA MET A 180 16.12 -0.07 2.64
C MET A 180 17.13 0.91 3.23
N LEU A 181 16.71 2.13 3.55
CA LEU A 181 17.55 3.13 4.18
C LEU A 181 17.90 2.69 5.61
N SER A 182 19.19 2.77 5.97
CA SER A 182 19.61 2.59 7.37
C SER A 182 19.06 3.73 8.24
N GLU A 183 19.06 3.57 9.56
CA GLU A 183 18.61 4.63 10.47
C GLU A 183 19.45 5.92 10.32
N GLU A 184 20.74 5.78 10.02
CA GLU A 184 21.64 6.90 9.74
C GLU A 184 21.25 7.60 8.43
N GLU A 185 20.97 6.83 7.36
CA GLU A 185 20.54 7.36 6.06
C GLU A 185 19.15 8.02 6.16
N LYS A 186 18.26 7.47 6.98
CA LYS A 186 16.94 8.06 7.25
C LYS A 186 17.07 9.42 7.94
N LYS A 187 17.92 9.48 8.99
CA LYS A 187 18.20 10.72 9.71
C LYS A 187 18.77 11.77 8.78
N GLU A 188 19.69 11.40 7.90
CA GLU A 188 20.26 12.35 6.94
C GLU A 188 19.23 12.89 5.93
N VAL A 189 18.30 12.03 5.47
CA VAL A 189 17.19 12.52 4.64
C VAL A 189 16.33 13.52 5.40
N GLU A 190 16.16 13.36 6.70
CA GLU A 190 15.43 14.29 7.55
C GLU A 190 16.19 15.60 7.77
N ASP A 191 17.50 15.52 8.05
CA ASP A 191 18.39 16.67 8.16
C ASP A 191 18.42 17.51 6.86
N ILE A 192 18.48 16.85 5.69
CA ILE A 192 18.38 17.53 4.38
C ILE A 192 17.04 18.26 4.22
N LYS A 193 15.93 17.66 4.64
CA LYS A 193 14.62 18.31 4.58
C LYS A 193 14.54 19.55 5.46
N GLU A 194 15.20 19.52 6.62
CA GLU A 194 15.29 20.66 7.55
C GLU A 194 16.29 21.73 7.10
N GLY A 195 16.97 21.52 5.95
CA GLY A 195 17.97 22.44 5.42
C GLY A 195 19.31 22.38 6.14
N GLN A 196 19.56 21.32 6.89
CA GLN A 196 20.85 21.11 7.54
C GLN A 196 21.90 20.64 6.53
N ILE A 197 23.14 21.07 6.71
CA ILE A 197 24.27 20.67 5.83
C ILE A 197 24.71 19.28 6.26
N THR A 198 24.43 18.29 5.43
CA THR A 198 24.89 16.91 5.62
C THR A 198 26.23 16.67 4.93
N SER A 199 26.88 15.55 5.25
CA SER A 199 28.13 15.20 4.58
C SER A 199 27.89 14.90 3.11
N GLU A 200 28.74 15.41 2.21
CA GLU A 200 28.65 15.16 0.75
C GLU A 200 28.70 13.64 0.43
N GLN A 201 29.43 12.88 1.24
CA GLN A 201 29.64 11.45 1.03
C GLN A 201 28.38 10.65 1.34
N THR A 202 27.67 10.95 2.43
CA THR A 202 26.43 10.28 2.82
C THR A 202 25.29 10.65 1.88
N SER A 203 25.18 11.93 1.51
CA SER A 203 24.19 12.39 0.51
C SER A 203 24.36 11.68 -0.85
N LYS A 204 25.60 11.46 -1.30
CA LYS A 204 25.89 10.69 -2.51
C LYS A 204 25.51 9.21 -2.36
N SER A 205 25.74 8.61 -1.19
CA SER A 205 25.36 7.23 -0.90
C SER A 205 23.86 7.04 -0.96
N VAL A 206 23.11 7.90 -0.27
CA VAL A 206 21.64 7.90 -0.26
C VAL A 206 21.10 8.08 -1.67
N LEU A 207 21.60 9.08 -2.43
CA LEU A 207 21.16 9.32 -3.80
C LEU A 207 21.41 8.10 -4.71
N LYS A 208 22.59 7.49 -4.62
CA LYS A 208 22.92 6.25 -5.38
C LYS A 208 21.95 5.13 -5.06
N LYS A 209 21.64 4.93 -3.78
CA LYS A 209 20.70 3.90 -3.32
C LYS A 209 19.28 4.16 -3.85
N LEU A 210 18.79 5.40 -3.75
CA LEU A 210 17.51 5.81 -4.32
C LEU A 210 17.43 5.54 -5.83
N MET A 211 18.49 5.89 -6.58
CA MET A 211 18.55 5.65 -8.02
C MET A 211 18.54 4.16 -8.37
N GLN A 212 19.28 3.34 -7.61
CA GLN A 212 19.33 1.89 -7.83
C GLN A 212 17.97 1.23 -7.55
N THR A 213 17.34 1.59 -6.43
CA THR A 213 16.01 1.08 -6.08
C THR A 213 14.96 1.51 -7.10
N ASN A 214 14.95 2.78 -7.52
CA ASN A 214 14.03 3.25 -8.56
C ASN A 214 14.20 2.50 -9.88
N LYS A 215 15.44 2.17 -10.27
CA LYS A 215 15.72 1.40 -11.48
C LYS A 215 15.17 -0.04 -11.35
N LYS A 216 15.34 -0.66 -10.20
CA LYS A 216 14.86 -2.01 -9.93
C LYS A 216 13.33 -2.04 -9.88
N GLN A 217 12.70 -1.13 -9.13
CA GLN A 217 11.25 -0.98 -9.12
C GLN A 217 10.68 -0.74 -10.53
N ALA A 218 11.34 0.06 -11.36
CA ALA A 218 10.90 0.30 -12.73
C ALA A 218 10.89 -0.97 -13.59
N GLN A 219 11.80 -1.92 -13.34
CA GLN A 219 11.78 -3.22 -14.00
C GLN A 219 10.64 -4.09 -13.47
N GLU A 220 10.52 -4.25 -12.15
CA GLU A 220 9.45 -5.01 -11.49
C GLU A 220 8.06 -4.55 -11.95
N VAL A 221 7.87 -3.23 -12.01
CA VAL A 221 6.62 -2.60 -12.43
C VAL A 221 6.26 -2.86 -13.88
N ARG A 222 7.25 -2.89 -14.78
CA ARG A 222 7.00 -3.25 -16.19
C ARG A 222 6.56 -4.70 -16.33
N GLU A 223 7.23 -5.61 -15.62
CA GLU A 223 6.88 -7.03 -15.62
C GLU A 223 5.49 -7.24 -15.02
N LEU A 224 5.19 -6.60 -13.88
CA LEU A 224 3.85 -6.63 -13.28
C LEU A 224 2.78 -6.03 -14.19
N SER A 225 3.08 -4.91 -14.86
CA SER A 225 2.15 -4.28 -15.81
C SER A 225 1.81 -5.22 -16.97
N ASN A 226 2.77 -6.00 -17.48
CA ASN A 226 2.50 -6.99 -18.52
C ASN A 226 1.54 -8.07 -18.03
N VAL A 227 1.78 -8.62 -16.82
CA VAL A 227 0.88 -9.61 -16.20
C VAL A 227 -0.54 -9.05 -16.01
N ILE A 228 -0.66 -7.80 -15.56
CA ILE A 228 -1.95 -7.13 -15.34
C ILE A 228 -2.69 -6.93 -16.68
N ASN A 229 -1.99 -6.48 -17.72
CA ASN A 229 -2.59 -6.26 -19.04
C ASN A 229 -3.09 -7.56 -19.69
N GLU A 230 -2.49 -8.71 -19.34
CA GLU A 230 -2.92 -10.03 -19.79
C GLU A 230 -4.01 -10.65 -18.90
N THR A 231 -4.36 -9.99 -17.79
CA THR A 231 -5.35 -10.50 -16.83
C THR A 231 -6.76 -10.31 -17.36
N GLU A 232 -7.41 -11.41 -17.63
CA GLU A 232 -8.82 -11.42 -18.00
C GLU A 232 -9.72 -11.34 -16.76
N GLY A 233 -10.84 -10.61 -16.88
CA GLY A 233 -11.83 -10.51 -15.82
C GLY A 233 -11.58 -9.42 -14.79
N SER A 234 -12.25 -9.54 -13.66
CA SER A 234 -12.16 -8.58 -12.56
C SER A 234 -10.99 -8.92 -11.62
N PHE A 235 -10.24 -7.88 -11.24
CA PHE A 235 -9.14 -8.06 -10.29
C PHE A 235 -8.97 -6.84 -9.38
N LEU A 236 -8.36 -7.09 -8.23
CA LEU A 236 -7.84 -6.08 -7.31
C LEU A 236 -6.33 -6.23 -7.20
N MET A 237 -5.62 -5.12 -7.16
CA MET A 237 -4.20 -5.07 -6.86
C MET A 237 -4.00 -4.26 -5.60
N VAL A 238 -3.49 -4.91 -4.56
CA VAL A 238 -3.39 -4.35 -3.21
C VAL A 238 -1.99 -4.55 -2.65
N GLY A 239 -1.57 -3.70 -1.73
CA GLY A 239 -0.32 -3.89 -1.01
C GLY A 239 0.57 -2.67 -0.94
N ASP A 240 1.81 -2.91 -0.54
CA ASP A 240 2.85 -1.90 -0.40
C ASP A 240 3.66 -1.78 -1.70
N PHE A 241 3.50 -0.64 -2.37
CA PHE A 241 4.22 -0.36 -3.62
C PHE A 241 5.57 0.33 -3.37
N ASN A 242 5.87 0.69 -2.12
CA ASN A 242 7.08 1.45 -1.78
C ASN A 242 7.31 2.68 -2.68
N ALA A 243 6.24 3.28 -3.17
CA ALA A 243 6.27 4.32 -4.19
C ALA A 243 5.15 5.34 -3.94
N THR A 244 5.48 6.63 -4.02
CA THR A 244 4.51 7.71 -3.81
C THR A 244 3.62 7.93 -5.05
N PRO A 245 2.47 8.64 -4.94
CA PRO A 245 1.57 8.93 -6.06
C PRO A 245 2.18 9.80 -7.19
N TYR A 246 3.38 10.32 -7.01
CA TYR A 246 4.13 11.04 -8.06
C TYR A 246 5.11 10.15 -8.83
N SER A 247 5.38 8.94 -8.34
CA SER A 247 6.38 8.05 -8.90
C SER A 247 5.98 7.49 -10.27
N TYR A 248 6.99 7.07 -11.03
CA TYR A 248 6.80 6.29 -12.25
C TYR A 248 6.02 5.00 -11.97
N THR A 249 6.35 4.31 -10.90
CA THR A 249 5.68 3.10 -10.40
C THR A 249 4.17 3.29 -10.31
N TYR A 250 3.73 4.31 -9.59
CA TYR A 250 2.31 4.61 -9.43
C TYR A 250 1.63 4.90 -10.79
N GLN A 251 2.25 5.71 -11.64
CA GLN A 251 1.67 6.08 -12.94
C GLN A 251 1.49 4.88 -13.87
N ILE A 252 2.41 3.93 -13.85
CA ILE A 252 2.30 2.72 -14.66
C ILE A 252 1.24 1.78 -14.12
N LEU A 253 1.25 1.50 -12.82
CA LEU A 253 0.37 0.51 -12.21
C LEU A 253 -1.08 0.98 -12.08
N THR A 254 -1.33 2.29 -12.02
CA THR A 254 -2.70 2.83 -11.95
C THR A 254 -3.35 3.05 -13.31
N LYS A 255 -2.60 2.84 -14.40
CA LYS A 255 -3.16 3.05 -15.75
C LYS A 255 -4.30 2.09 -16.03
N GLY A 256 -5.51 2.62 -16.26
CA GLY A 256 -6.73 1.84 -16.49
C GLY A 256 -7.30 1.18 -15.23
N LEU A 257 -6.84 1.58 -14.04
CA LEU A 257 -7.36 1.10 -12.76
C LEU A 257 -7.94 2.27 -11.94
N LYS A 258 -8.88 1.95 -11.07
CA LYS A 258 -9.41 2.88 -10.07
C LYS A 258 -8.55 2.81 -8.83
N ASP A 259 -7.99 3.94 -8.41
CA ASP A 259 -7.36 4.08 -7.10
C ASP A 259 -8.45 4.32 -6.05
N SER A 260 -8.63 3.39 -5.13
CA SER A 260 -9.71 3.43 -4.15
C SER A 260 -9.67 4.67 -3.25
N PHE A 261 -8.48 5.22 -2.97
CA PHE A 261 -8.35 6.49 -2.25
C PHE A 261 -8.86 7.67 -3.07
N VAL A 262 -8.51 7.73 -4.36
CA VAL A 262 -8.98 8.80 -5.26
C VAL A 262 -10.49 8.75 -5.41
N GLU A 263 -11.06 7.54 -5.47
CA GLU A 263 -12.50 7.32 -5.65
C GLU A 263 -13.31 7.65 -4.38
N LYS A 264 -12.82 7.28 -3.18
CA LYS A 264 -13.59 7.29 -1.93
C LYS A 264 -12.84 7.78 -0.71
N GLY A 265 -11.56 8.12 -0.83
CA GLY A 265 -10.78 8.62 0.29
C GLY A 265 -11.22 10.00 0.79
N SER A 266 -11.04 10.24 2.08
CA SER A 266 -11.30 11.51 2.77
C SER A 266 -10.03 12.01 3.46
N GLY A 267 -9.81 13.32 3.42
CA GLY A 267 -8.70 13.96 4.10
C GLY A 267 -7.33 13.59 3.50
N PHE A 268 -6.29 13.64 4.33
CA PHE A 268 -4.92 13.39 3.91
C PHE A 268 -4.55 11.91 4.04
N SER A 269 -4.08 11.29 2.96
CA SER A 269 -3.63 9.90 3.01
C SER A 269 -2.14 9.80 3.25
N GLY A 270 -1.77 9.16 4.35
CA GLY A 270 -0.39 8.81 4.66
C GLY A 270 -0.35 7.42 5.26
N THR A 271 -0.03 6.41 4.46
CA THR A 271 -0.03 5.02 4.90
C THR A 271 1.27 4.61 5.58
N HIS A 272 2.34 5.37 5.41
CA HIS A 272 3.63 5.13 6.06
C HIS A 272 3.95 6.23 7.07
N ASN A 273 4.35 5.84 8.29
CA ASN A 273 4.46 6.74 9.44
C ASN A 273 5.85 7.38 9.63
N PHE A 274 6.86 6.95 8.87
CA PHE A 274 8.25 7.33 9.11
C PHE A 274 8.56 8.81 8.77
N PHE A 275 7.92 9.39 7.75
CA PHE A 275 8.20 10.76 7.32
C PHE A 275 7.05 11.72 7.64
N ALA A 276 7.38 12.98 7.97
CA ALA A 276 6.44 14.09 7.99
C ALA A 276 6.67 14.99 6.75
N PRO A 277 5.67 15.26 5.89
CA PRO A 277 4.33 14.66 5.91
C PRO A 277 4.36 13.16 5.60
N LYS A 278 3.39 12.41 6.16
CA LYS A 278 3.26 10.97 5.91
C LYS A 278 3.09 10.69 4.42
N PHE A 279 3.71 9.62 3.91
CA PHE A 279 3.59 9.22 2.51
C PHE A 279 2.55 8.11 2.34
N ARG A 280 1.77 8.20 1.25
CA ARG A 280 0.94 7.11 0.80
C ARG A 280 1.76 6.23 -0.13
N ILE A 281 2.04 5.01 0.29
CA ILE A 281 2.79 3.99 -0.45
C ILE A 281 2.07 2.65 -0.51
N ASP A 282 1.02 2.47 0.31
CA ASP A 282 0.11 1.33 0.24
C ASP A 282 -1.12 1.70 -0.58
N TYR A 283 -1.51 0.83 -1.48
CA TYR A 283 -2.59 1.07 -2.43
C TYR A 283 -3.57 -0.09 -2.48
N VAL A 284 -4.80 0.24 -2.84
CA VAL A 284 -5.84 -0.70 -3.21
C VAL A 284 -6.42 -0.21 -4.54
N LEU A 285 -6.06 -0.91 -5.61
CA LEU A 285 -6.44 -0.58 -6.97
C LEU A 285 -7.44 -1.61 -7.49
N ALA A 286 -8.45 -1.15 -8.22
CA ALA A 286 -9.50 -2.00 -8.76
C ALA A 286 -9.58 -1.89 -10.28
N SER A 287 -9.81 -3.02 -10.97
CA SER A 287 -10.16 -3.02 -12.39
C SER A 287 -11.47 -2.28 -12.63
N GLU A 288 -11.67 -1.73 -13.83
CA GLU A 288 -12.77 -0.81 -14.16
C GLU A 288 -14.17 -1.31 -13.81
N LYS A 289 -14.42 -2.62 -13.91
CA LYS A 289 -15.73 -3.25 -13.64
C LYS A 289 -16.11 -3.29 -12.16
N ILE A 290 -15.15 -3.09 -11.25
CA ILE A 290 -15.38 -3.13 -9.80
C ILE A 290 -15.75 -1.73 -9.31
N GLY A 291 -16.81 -1.60 -8.55
CA GLY A 291 -17.21 -0.37 -7.89
C GLY A 291 -16.53 -0.20 -6.55
N VAL A 292 -15.89 0.93 -6.28
CA VAL A 292 -15.37 1.28 -4.95
C VAL A 292 -16.49 1.95 -4.16
N GLU A 293 -16.82 1.44 -2.97
CA GLU A 293 -17.90 1.96 -2.13
C GLU A 293 -17.39 2.77 -0.93
N SER A 294 -16.30 2.33 -0.32
CA SER A 294 -15.65 3.05 0.79
C SER A 294 -14.13 2.90 0.74
N TYR A 295 -13.45 3.80 1.42
CA TYR A 295 -12.02 3.73 1.72
C TYR A 295 -11.81 4.19 3.15
N LYS A 296 -11.18 3.37 3.97
CA LYS A 296 -10.82 3.70 5.35
C LYS A 296 -9.33 3.43 5.55
N GLN A 297 -8.66 4.39 6.17
CA GLN A 297 -7.31 4.28 6.67
C GLN A 297 -7.34 4.63 8.14
N GLU A 298 -6.84 3.75 8.98
CA GLU A 298 -6.73 3.99 10.42
C GLU A 298 -5.25 4.22 10.78
N VAL A 299 -4.98 5.25 11.57
CA VAL A 299 -3.63 5.47 12.11
C VAL A 299 -3.41 4.48 13.24
N PHE A 300 -2.37 3.65 13.13
CA PHE A 300 -2.16 2.54 14.02
C PHE A 300 -0.66 2.33 14.28
N ASP A 301 -0.25 2.33 15.55
CA ASP A 301 1.16 2.38 15.96
C ASP A 301 1.83 1.00 16.16
N TYR A 302 1.28 -0.06 15.54
CA TYR A 302 1.81 -1.43 15.67
C TYR A 302 2.60 -1.91 14.46
N SER A 303 2.76 -1.05 13.48
CA SER A 303 3.68 -1.13 12.35
C SER A 303 4.10 0.29 11.96
N ASP A 304 5.12 0.43 11.14
CA ASP A 304 5.44 1.72 10.48
C ASP A 304 4.51 2.04 9.31
N HIS A 305 3.62 1.12 8.96
CA HIS A 305 2.51 1.34 8.03
C HIS A 305 1.17 1.46 8.76
N ASN A 306 0.18 1.99 8.06
CA ASN A 306 -1.22 2.05 8.49
C ASN A 306 -2.07 1.12 7.63
N PRO A 307 -2.99 0.35 8.22
CA PRO A 307 -3.88 -0.53 7.47
C PRO A 307 -4.84 0.27 6.58
N VAL A 308 -5.14 -0.29 5.43
CA VAL A 308 -6.15 0.22 4.50
C VAL A 308 -7.26 -0.81 4.34
N VAL A 309 -8.51 -0.36 4.52
CA VAL A 309 -9.72 -1.18 4.36
C VAL A 309 -10.62 -0.54 3.31
N VAL A 310 -11.04 -1.35 2.34
CA VAL A 310 -11.87 -0.88 1.22
C VAL A 310 -13.03 -1.82 1.01
N ASP A 311 -14.22 -1.26 0.79
CA ASP A 311 -15.41 -2.00 0.41
C ASP A 311 -15.67 -1.86 -1.09
N PHE A 312 -16.01 -2.97 -1.72
CA PHE A 312 -16.23 -3.07 -3.14
C PHE A 312 -17.60 -3.66 -3.48
N LYS A 313 -18.22 -3.07 -4.49
CA LYS A 313 -19.36 -3.68 -5.16
C LYS A 313 -18.85 -4.60 -6.27
N ILE A 314 -19.10 -5.90 -6.11
CA ILE A 314 -18.84 -6.91 -7.13
C ILE A 314 -20.16 -7.17 -7.85
N ASN A 315 -20.23 -6.76 -9.13
CA ASN A 315 -21.46 -6.84 -9.95
C ASN A 315 -21.56 -8.22 -10.59
#